data_a8f3dafa076144827e679c5ae60d9000
#
_entry.id   a8f3dafa076144827e679c5ae60d9000
#
_cell.length_a   1.000
_cell.length_b   1.000
_cell.length_c   1.000
_cell.angle_alpha   90.00
_cell.angle_beta   90.00
_cell.angle_gamma   90.00
#
_symmetry.space_group_name_H-M   'P 1'
#
loop_
_entity.id
_entity.type
_entity.pdbx_description
1 polymer ?
#
loop_
_entity_poly.entity_id
_entity_poly.type
_entity_poly.pdbx_seq_one_letter_code
_entity_poly.pdbx_strand_id
1 'polypeptide(L)' 'MRDPNRTYPFCRELATIWSEKYPDLRFGQLMYNFIVWCSNTKKRDIFFPEEKEFMELFKEFCGVEEGE' A
#
# COMPACT_ATOMS: atom_id res chain seq x y z
N MET A 1 9.55 -0.21 21.18
CA MET A 1 8.24 0.35 20.82
C MET A 1 8.36 1.17 19.56
N ARG A 2 7.41 1.04 18.65
CA ARG A 2 7.46 1.77 17.39
C ARG A 2 7.09 3.24 17.60
N ASP A 3 7.72 4.10 16.82
CA ASP A 3 7.40 5.52 16.84
C ASP A 3 6.02 5.72 16.17
N PRO A 4 5.03 6.23 16.90
CA PRO A 4 3.70 6.41 16.29
C PRO A 4 3.69 7.45 15.17
N ASN A 5 4.68 8.33 15.14
CA ASN A 5 4.72 9.36 14.08
C ASN A 5 5.04 8.77 12.70
N ARG A 6 5.48 7.52 12.63
CA ARG A 6 5.73 6.87 11.35
C ARG A 6 4.46 6.74 10.51
N THR A 7 3.31 6.78 11.17
CA THR A 7 2.04 6.61 10.46
C THR A 7 1.70 7.76 9.54
N TYR A 8 2.15 8.98 9.88
CA TYR A 8 1.77 10.15 9.08
C TYR A 8 2.38 10.14 7.69
N PRO A 9 3.70 9.97 7.52
CA PRO A 9 4.24 9.92 6.16
C PRO A 9 3.73 8.72 5.38
N PHE A 10 3.49 7.60 6.05
CA PHE A 10 2.93 6.42 5.39
C PHE A 10 1.55 6.74 4.83
N CYS A 11 0.69 7.32 5.64
CA CYS A 11 -0.68 7.62 5.20
C CYS A 11 -0.71 8.70 4.13
N ARG A 12 0.21 9.67 4.18
CA ARG A 12 0.29 10.67 3.13
C ARG A 12 0.68 10.06 1.80
N GLU A 13 1.66 9.15 1.82
CA GLU A 13 2.09 8.47 0.60
C GLU A 13 0.97 7.60 0.04
N LEU A 14 0.29 6.87 0.93
CA LEU A 14 -0.85 6.06 0.54
C LEU A 14 -1.92 6.92 -0.13
N ALA A 15 -2.25 8.06 0.48
CA ALA A 15 -3.27 8.95 -0.05
C ALA A 15 -2.89 9.49 -1.42
N THR A 16 -1.62 9.83 -1.61
CA THR A 16 -1.14 10.36 -2.89
C THR A 16 -1.31 9.31 -3.98
N ILE A 17 -0.86 8.08 -3.72
CA ILE A 17 -0.94 7.01 -4.72
C ILE A 17 -2.40 6.68 -5.02
N TRP A 18 -3.23 6.57 -3.97
CA TRP A 18 -4.64 6.27 -4.12
C TRP A 18 -5.33 7.31 -5.01
N SER A 19 -5.10 8.58 -4.74
CA SER A 19 -5.76 9.65 -5.48
C SER A 19 -5.30 9.72 -6.94
N GLU A 20 -4.07 9.30 -7.21
CA GLU A 20 -3.54 9.33 -8.58
C GLU A 20 -3.90 8.10 -9.39
N LYS A 21 -3.91 6.93 -8.74
CA LYS A 21 -4.07 5.67 -9.48
C LYS A 21 -5.49 5.13 -9.46
N TYR A 22 -6.19 5.27 -8.35
CA TYR A 22 -7.52 4.68 -8.20
C TYR A 22 -8.47 5.63 -7.46
N PRO A 23 -8.66 6.86 -7.98
CA PRO A 23 -9.44 7.86 -7.25
C PRO A 23 -10.91 7.49 -7.06
N ASP A 24 -11.44 6.61 -7.90
CA ASP A 24 -12.85 6.24 -7.83
C ASP A 24 -13.13 5.07 -6.91
N LEU A 25 -12.08 4.38 -6.43
CA LEU A 25 -12.27 3.27 -5.52
C LEU A 25 -12.45 3.77 -4.09
N ARG A 26 -13.38 3.17 -3.38
CA ARG A 26 -13.48 3.38 -1.93
C ARG A 26 -12.31 2.68 -1.24
N PHE A 27 -11.94 3.18 -0.08
CA PHE A 27 -10.78 2.65 0.62
C PHE A 27 -10.87 1.13 0.84
N GLY A 28 -12.05 0.65 1.25
CA GLY A 28 -12.22 -0.79 1.48
C GLY A 28 -12.03 -1.61 0.22
N GLN A 29 -12.50 -1.08 -0.93
CA GLN A 29 -12.31 -1.75 -2.20
C GLN A 29 -10.84 -1.80 -2.59
N LEU A 30 -10.13 -0.70 -2.40
CA LEU A 30 -8.70 -0.63 -2.70
C LEU A 30 -7.92 -1.62 -1.85
N MET A 31 -8.21 -1.64 -0.54
CA MET A 31 -7.50 -2.52 0.37
C MET A 31 -7.81 -3.98 0.11
N TYR A 32 -9.06 -4.30 -0.18
CA TYR A 32 -9.45 -5.67 -0.48
C TYR A 32 -8.70 -6.17 -1.73
N ASN A 33 -8.70 -5.35 -2.78
CA ASN A 33 -8.02 -5.73 -4.02
C ASN A 33 -6.52 -5.91 -3.79
N PHE A 34 -5.93 -5.04 -2.99
CA PHE A 34 -4.50 -5.14 -2.67
C PHE A 34 -4.20 -6.41 -1.88
N ILE A 35 -5.03 -6.72 -0.89
CA ILE A 35 -4.84 -7.92 -0.06
C ILE A 35 -4.92 -9.18 -0.92
N VAL A 36 -5.90 -9.24 -1.81
CA VAL A 36 -6.05 -10.40 -2.71
C VAL A 36 -4.86 -10.51 -3.65
N TRP A 37 -4.40 -9.37 -4.18
CA TRP A 37 -3.23 -9.37 -5.05
C TRP A 37 -1.99 -9.88 -4.32
N CYS A 38 -1.77 -9.42 -3.09
CA CYS A 38 -0.62 -9.88 -2.31
C CYS A 38 -0.68 -11.37 -2.06
N SER A 39 -1.86 -11.88 -1.72
CA SER A 39 -2.05 -13.30 -1.43
C SER A 39 -1.82 -14.15 -2.67
N ASN A 40 -2.38 -13.73 -3.83
CA ASN A 40 -2.34 -14.55 -5.03
C ASN A 40 -1.04 -14.41 -5.81
N THR A 41 -0.52 -13.19 -5.91
CA THR A 41 0.64 -12.90 -6.75
C THR A 41 1.95 -13.00 -5.99
N LYS A 42 1.98 -12.47 -4.77
CA LYS A 42 3.20 -12.44 -3.97
C LYS A 42 3.27 -13.55 -2.93
N LYS A 43 2.15 -14.25 -2.70
CA LYS A 43 2.06 -15.26 -1.64
C LYS A 43 2.42 -14.67 -0.29
N ARG A 44 1.98 -13.45 -0.04
CA ARG A 44 2.30 -12.71 1.18
C ARG A 44 1.03 -12.34 1.93
N ASP A 45 1.13 -12.41 3.26
CA ASP A 45 0.10 -11.91 4.17
C ASP A 45 0.52 -10.54 4.63
N ILE A 46 -0.31 -9.53 4.41
CA ILE A 46 0.05 -8.14 4.72
C ILE A 46 0.06 -7.85 6.21
N PHE A 47 -0.30 -8.81 7.04
CA PHE A 47 -0.29 -8.63 8.49
C PHE A 47 1.13 -8.41 9.03
N PHE A 48 2.11 -9.08 8.44
CA PHE A 48 3.47 -9.11 8.99
C PHE A 48 4.41 -8.02 8.48
N PRO A 49 4.33 -7.55 7.24
CA PRO A 49 5.30 -6.55 6.76
C PRO A 49 5.22 -5.25 7.53
N GLU A 50 6.40 -4.66 7.79
CA GLU A 50 6.46 -3.31 8.31
C GLU A 50 6.02 -2.31 7.22
N GLU A 51 5.78 -1.05 7.62
CA GLU A 51 5.23 -0.06 6.71
C GLU A 51 6.08 0.15 5.46
N LYS A 52 7.41 0.06 5.59
CA LYS A 52 8.28 0.23 4.42
C LYS A 52 8.04 -0.86 3.39
N GLU A 53 8.01 -2.11 3.83
CA GLU A 53 7.77 -3.23 2.91
C GLU A 53 6.34 -3.20 2.38
N PHE A 54 5.39 -2.88 3.24
CA PHE A 54 4.00 -2.74 2.81
C PHE A 54 3.89 -1.72 1.68
N MET A 55 4.56 -0.58 1.84
CA MET A 55 4.49 0.48 0.82
C MET A 55 5.14 0.04 -0.48
N GLU A 56 6.24 -0.72 -0.41
CA GLU A 56 6.87 -1.26 -1.61
C GLU A 56 5.92 -2.17 -2.37
N LEU A 57 5.23 -3.05 -1.63
CA LEU A 57 4.23 -3.94 -2.23
C LEU A 57 3.06 -3.15 -2.82
N PHE A 58 2.61 -2.14 -2.09
CA PHE A 58 1.48 -1.32 -2.55
C PHE A 58 1.84 -0.56 -3.83
N LYS A 59 3.05 -0.03 -3.91
CA LYS A 59 3.51 0.65 -5.12
C LYS A 59 3.57 -0.30 -6.30
N GLU A 60 4.03 -1.51 -6.07
CA GLU A 60 4.07 -2.51 -7.13
C GLU A 60 2.66 -2.85 -7.62
N PHE A 61 1.74 -3.03 -6.67
CA PHE A 61 0.34 -3.29 -7.00
C PHE A 61 -0.26 -2.19 -7.84
N CYS A 62 0.04 -0.94 -7.50
CA CYS A 62 -0.52 0.22 -8.18
C CYS A 62 0.24 0.60 -9.44
N GLY A 63 1.37 -0.04 -9.72
CA GLY A 63 2.15 0.26 -10.91
C GLY A 63 2.97 1.52 -10.80
N VAL A 64 3.32 1.93 -9.58
CA VAL A 64 4.18 3.10 -9.36
C VAL A 64 5.63 2.69 -9.59
N GLU A 65 6.33 3.40 -10.47
CA GLU A 65 7.71 3.07 -10.77
C GLU A 65 8.64 3.68 -9.75
N GLU A 66 9.58 2.86 -9.27
CA GLU A 66 10.59 3.32 -8.33
C GLU A 66 11.69 4.08 -9.06
N GLY A 67 12.25 5.09 -8.38
CA GLY A 67 13.40 5.81 -8.89
C GLY A 67 13.07 6.90 -9.89
N GLU A 68 11.83 7.20 -10.07
CA GLU A 68 11.40 8.28 -10.96
C GLU A 68 11.56 9.66 -10.35
#